data_7a5800715e46ce0893543c345a1dff49
#
_entry.id   7a5800715e46ce0893543c345a1dff49
#
_cell.length_a   1.000
_cell.length_b   1.000
_cell.length_c   1.000
_cell.angle_alpha   90.00
_cell.angle_beta   90.00
_cell.angle_gamma   90.00
#
_symmetry.space_group_name_H-M   'P 1'
#
loop_
_entity.id
_entity.type
_entity.pdbx_description
1 polymer ?
#
loop_
_entity_poly.entity_id
_entity_poly.type
_entity_poly.pdbx_seq_one_letter_code
_entity_poly.pdbx_strand_id
1 'polypeptide(L)'
;SERVRFKSTLDFVSLMDRYIEQLPEFIFIPTDYVYGSFSAKGEWIRDRFLAYGTCPVKKRLAMVADDIHDRFETDNIMEQEVPRPRTILKQLNSMLTMKDTLAVYKDFYKRMGIPEYFVMAARKTLEWADVYPFLYLHSAFQGLKESHITRHLVIDEMQDYTPVQYAALNR
;
A
#
# COMPACT_ATOMS: atom_id res chain seq x y z
N SER A 1 20.20 -18.31 -9.89
CA SER A 1 20.00 -18.81 -8.55
C SER A 1 18.57 -19.26 -8.32
N GLU A 2 18.36 -20.07 -7.32
CA GLU A 2 17.02 -20.56 -6.95
C GLU A 2 16.09 -19.41 -6.57
N ARG A 3 16.57 -18.44 -5.80
CA ARG A 3 15.74 -17.29 -5.40
C ARG A 3 15.30 -16.45 -6.60
N VAL A 4 16.20 -16.21 -7.56
CA VAL A 4 15.89 -15.43 -8.77
C VAL A 4 14.83 -16.16 -9.62
N ARG A 5 15.00 -17.46 -9.75
CA ARG A 5 14.07 -18.32 -10.50
C ARG A 5 12.68 -18.32 -9.82
N PHE A 6 12.65 -18.45 -8.50
CA PHE A 6 11.41 -18.46 -7.73
C PHE A 6 10.62 -17.17 -7.90
N LYS A 7 11.31 -16.02 -7.92
CA LYS A 7 10.67 -14.70 -8.10
C LYS A 7 9.96 -14.52 -9.45
N SER A 8 10.16 -15.47 -10.38
CA SER A 8 9.50 -15.46 -11.69
C SER A 8 8.32 -16.42 -11.77
N THR A 9 7.95 -17.09 -10.69
CA THR A 9 6.94 -18.14 -10.72
C THR A 9 5.54 -17.65 -10.33
N LEU A 10 4.52 -18.42 -10.72
CA LEU A 10 3.14 -18.19 -10.28
C LEU A 10 2.98 -18.40 -8.77
N ASP A 11 3.77 -19.31 -8.18
CA ASP A 11 3.76 -19.50 -6.73
C ASP A 11 4.18 -18.24 -5.99
N PHE A 12 5.14 -17.51 -6.54
CA PHE A 12 5.55 -16.23 -5.98
C PHE A 12 4.45 -15.18 -6.07
N VAL A 13 3.73 -15.13 -7.19
CA VAL A 13 2.55 -14.26 -7.34
C VAL A 13 1.50 -14.61 -6.28
N SER A 14 1.26 -15.89 -6.07
CA SER A 14 0.28 -16.34 -5.07
C SER A 14 0.66 -15.91 -3.65
N LEU A 15 1.96 -15.96 -3.32
CA LEU A 15 2.45 -15.46 -2.04
C LEU A 15 2.22 -13.96 -1.91
N MET A 16 2.51 -13.20 -2.96
CA MET A 16 2.28 -11.75 -2.94
C MET A 16 0.80 -11.42 -2.80
N ASP A 17 -0.07 -12.12 -3.50
CA ASP A 17 -1.51 -11.91 -3.39
C ASP A 17 -2.01 -12.19 -1.98
N ARG A 18 -1.52 -13.25 -1.35
CA ARG A 18 -1.84 -13.58 0.04
C ARG A 18 -1.38 -12.47 0.99
N TYR A 19 -0.17 -11.98 0.79
CA TYR A 19 0.36 -10.89 1.60
C TYR A 19 -0.47 -9.62 1.44
N ILE A 20 -0.81 -9.26 0.20
CA ILE A 20 -1.62 -8.07 -0.10
C ILE A 20 -3.00 -8.16 0.55
N GLU A 21 -3.60 -9.34 0.55
CA GLU A 21 -4.89 -9.58 1.18
C GLU A 21 -4.85 -9.35 2.69
N GLN A 22 -3.75 -9.72 3.33
CA GLN A 22 -3.55 -9.56 4.77
C GLN A 22 -3.05 -8.17 5.17
N LEU A 23 -2.41 -7.46 4.24
CA LEU A 23 -1.72 -6.19 4.48
C LEU A 23 -2.56 -5.16 5.24
N PRO A 24 -3.85 -4.93 4.90
CA PRO A 24 -4.66 -3.94 5.60
C PRO A 24 -4.79 -4.19 7.10
N GLU A 25 -4.70 -5.44 7.54
CA GLU A 25 -4.87 -5.81 8.94
C GLU A 25 -3.72 -5.35 9.84
N PHE A 26 -2.51 -5.24 9.29
CA PHE A 26 -1.34 -4.91 10.10
C PHE A 26 -0.60 -3.64 9.66
N ILE A 27 -0.89 -3.09 8.48
CA ILE A 27 -0.18 -1.89 8.01
C ILE A 27 -0.72 -0.61 8.63
N PHE A 28 -1.98 -0.61 9.04
CA PHE A 28 -2.64 0.58 9.58
C PHE A 28 -3.27 0.26 10.93
N ILE A 29 -2.73 0.88 11.98
CA ILE A 29 -3.18 0.69 13.36
C ILE A 29 -3.61 2.06 13.91
N PRO A 30 -4.83 2.51 13.60
CA PRO A 30 -5.25 3.85 13.96
C PRO A 30 -5.57 3.99 15.44
N THR A 31 -5.22 5.14 15.96
CA THR A 31 -5.67 5.64 17.27
C THR A 31 -6.79 6.65 17.03
N ASP A 32 -7.41 7.13 18.10
CA ASP A 32 -8.42 8.18 18.00
C ASP A 32 -7.82 9.42 17.35
N TYR A 33 -8.58 10.04 16.47
CA TYR A 33 -8.23 11.33 15.88
C TYR A 33 -9.03 12.41 16.58
N VAL A 34 -8.34 13.32 17.23
CA VAL A 34 -8.95 14.43 17.97
C VAL A 34 -8.48 15.75 17.40
N TYR A 35 -9.40 16.65 17.13
CA TYR A 35 -9.11 18.01 16.70
C TYR A 35 -10.08 18.97 17.37
N GLY A 36 -9.59 19.74 18.36
CA GLY A 36 -10.47 20.58 19.17
C GLY A 36 -11.53 19.73 19.87
N SER A 37 -12.78 20.07 19.64
CA SER A 37 -13.93 19.32 20.18
C SER A 37 -14.37 18.13 19.33
N PHE A 38 -13.78 17.95 18.15
CA PHE A 38 -14.10 16.83 17.26
C PHE A 38 -13.27 15.61 17.58
N SER A 39 -13.89 14.44 17.51
CA SER A 39 -13.22 13.17 17.77
C SER A 39 -13.78 12.08 16.87
N ALA A 40 -12.85 11.29 16.29
CA ALA A 40 -13.17 10.06 15.58
C ALA A 40 -12.42 8.93 16.24
N LYS A 41 -13.14 7.89 16.67
CA LYS A 41 -12.54 6.75 17.36
C LYS A 41 -11.67 5.92 16.42
N GLY A 42 -10.54 5.42 16.94
CA GLY A 42 -9.63 4.57 16.18
C GLY A 42 -10.33 3.36 15.58
N GLU A 43 -11.25 2.73 16.30
CA GLU A 43 -12.03 1.60 15.80
C GLU A 43 -12.89 1.97 14.59
N TRP A 44 -13.53 3.14 14.62
CA TRP A 44 -14.33 3.63 13.50
C TRP A 44 -13.43 3.93 12.29
N ILE A 45 -12.28 4.54 12.53
CA ILE A 45 -11.29 4.83 11.46
C ILE A 45 -10.82 3.52 10.82
N ARG A 46 -10.52 2.51 11.63
CA ARG A 46 -10.10 1.19 11.15
C ARG A 46 -11.19 0.55 10.30
N ASP A 47 -12.43 0.56 10.78
CA ASP A 47 -13.55 -0.03 10.05
C ASP A 47 -13.76 0.64 8.69
N ARG A 48 -13.63 1.97 8.64
CA ARG A 48 -13.70 2.70 7.37
C ARG A 48 -12.57 2.28 6.43
N PHE A 49 -11.36 2.18 6.94
CA PHE A 49 -10.21 1.75 6.15
C PHE A 49 -10.41 0.35 5.57
N LEU A 50 -10.87 -0.60 6.38
CA LEU A 50 -11.09 -1.96 5.93
C LEU A 50 -12.26 -2.06 4.93
N ALA A 51 -13.25 -1.20 5.05
CA ALA A 51 -14.43 -1.19 4.17
C ALA A 51 -14.08 -0.82 2.71
N TYR A 52 -12.95 -0.19 2.47
CA TYR A 52 -12.55 0.21 1.11
C TYR A 52 -11.95 -0.94 0.28
N GLY A 53 -12.06 -2.17 0.76
CA GLY A 53 -11.83 -3.38 -0.02
C GLY A 53 -10.43 -3.51 -0.60
N THR A 54 -10.31 -3.51 -1.93
CA THR A 54 -9.05 -3.74 -2.65
C THR A 54 -8.37 -2.45 -3.11
N CYS A 55 -8.85 -1.29 -2.68
CA CYS A 55 -8.17 -0.04 -3.02
C CYS A 55 -6.74 -0.02 -2.44
N PRO A 56 -5.78 0.63 -3.12
CA PRO A 56 -4.43 0.80 -2.58
C PRO A 56 -4.46 1.47 -1.20
N VAL A 57 -3.52 1.10 -0.34
CA VAL A 57 -3.48 1.58 1.06
C VAL A 57 -3.53 3.11 1.14
N LYS A 58 -2.69 3.79 0.37
CA LYS A 58 -2.64 5.26 0.39
C LYS A 58 -3.95 5.90 -0.07
N LYS A 59 -4.61 5.30 -1.05
CA LYS A 59 -5.91 5.77 -1.53
C LYS A 59 -6.98 5.59 -0.46
N ARG A 60 -6.97 4.45 0.25
CA ARG A 60 -7.90 4.24 1.37
C ARG A 60 -7.75 5.32 2.44
N LEU A 61 -6.50 5.69 2.78
CA LEU A 61 -6.25 6.74 3.78
C LEU A 61 -6.83 8.07 3.34
N ALA A 62 -6.69 8.42 2.06
CA ALA A 62 -7.26 9.65 1.53
C ALA A 62 -8.78 9.66 1.63
N MET A 63 -9.43 8.52 1.32
CA MET A 63 -10.88 8.38 1.43
C MET A 63 -11.35 8.43 2.89
N VAL A 64 -10.61 7.82 3.80
CA VAL A 64 -10.91 7.87 5.23
C VAL A 64 -10.77 9.30 5.76
N ALA A 65 -9.76 10.05 5.29
CA ALA A 65 -9.59 11.45 5.65
C ALA A 65 -10.81 12.28 5.22
N ASP A 66 -11.33 12.03 4.03
CA ASP A 66 -12.56 12.67 3.56
C ASP A 66 -13.75 12.29 4.43
N ASP A 67 -13.86 11.02 4.82
CA ASP A 67 -14.95 10.55 5.70
C ASP A 67 -14.90 11.23 7.07
N ILE A 68 -13.72 11.37 7.65
CA ILE A 68 -13.54 12.06 8.94
C ILE A 68 -13.93 13.53 8.80
N HIS A 69 -13.47 14.18 7.74
CA HIS A 69 -13.82 15.57 7.46
C HIS A 69 -15.34 15.75 7.35
N ASP A 70 -16.01 14.92 6.57
CA ASP A 70 -17.46 14.98 6.37
C ASP A 70 -18.21 14.76 7.67
N ARG A 71 -17.74 13.83 8.51
CA ARG A 71 -18.33 13.58 9.82
C ARG A 71 -18.20 14.80 10.74
N PHE A 72 -17.02 15.42 10.76
CA PHE A 72 -16.80 16.62 11.57
C PHE A 72 -17.65 17.80 11.09
N GLU A 73 -17.77 17.97 9.77
CA GLU A 73 -18.65 19.00 9.21
C GLU A 73 -20.11 18.77 9.61
N THR A 74 -20.56 17.52 9.58
CA THR A 74 -21.93 17.16 10.00
C THR A 74 -22.15 17.43 11.49
N ASP A 75 -21.15 17.18 12.32
CA ASP A 75 -21.23 17.36 13.78
C ASP A 75 -20.95 18.81 14.21
N ASN A 76 -20.66 19.70 13.27
CA ASN A 76 -20.20 21.05 13.56
C ASN A 76 -21.38 22.01 13.80
N ILE A 77 -22.01 21.86 14.97
CA ILE A 77 -23.14 22.69 15.37
C ILE A 77 -22.70 24.10 15.78
N MET A 78 -21.50 24.20 16.39
CA MET A 78 -20.98 25.44 16.96
C MET A 78 -20.15 26.27 15.96
N GLU A 79 -20.16 25.90 14.70
CA GLU A 79 -19.40 26.59 13.64
C GLU A 79 -17.91 26.77 13.98
N GLN A 80 -17.32 25.68 14.52
CA GLN A 80 -15.88 25.64 14.84
C GLN A 80 -15.07 25.29 13.60
N GLU A 81 -13.78 25.57 13.68
CA GLU A 81 -12.84 25.17 12.61
C GLU A 81 -12.76 23.66 12.49
N VAL A 82 -13.00 23.14 11.29
CA VAL A 82 -12.87 21.71 10.95
C VAL A 82 -11.55 21.53 10.20
N PRO A 83 -10.71 20.56 10.57
CA PRO A 83 -9.46 20.32 9.85
C PRO A 83 -9.75 19.88 8.42
N ARG A 84 -8.90 20.36 7.49
CA ARG A 84 -9.02 19.98 6.08
C ARG A 84 -8.65 18.51 5.89
N PRO A 85 -9.19 17.82 4.88
CA PRO A 85 -8.82 16.44 4.59
C PRO A 85 -7.32 16.22 4.50
N ARG A 86 -6.58 17.17 3.94
CA ARG A 86 -5.13 17.12 3.83
C ARG A 86 -4.44 17.05 5.19
N THR A 87 -4.91 17.81 6.17
CA THR A 87 -4.40 17.80 7.54
C THR A 87 -4.69 16.46 8.22
N ILE A 88 -5.91 15.96 8.04
CA ILE A 88 -6.33 14.65 8.56
C ILE A 88 -5.47 13.55 7.94
N LEU A 89 -5.28 13.57 6.62
CA LEU A 89 -4.50 12.57 5.90
C LEU A 89 -3.06 12.49 6.41
N LYS A 90 -2.45 13.64 6.70
CA LYS A 90 -1.10 13.67 7.27
C LYS A 90 -1.03 12.90 8.58
N GLN A 91 -2.02 13.06 9.44
CA GLN A 91 -2.10 12.34 10.71
C GLN A 91 -2.34 10.85 10.48
N LEU A 92 -3.23 10.48 9.58
CA LEU A 92 -3.48 9.07 9.26
C LEU A 92 -2.23 8.38 8.71
N ASN A 93 -1.47 9.04 7.86
CA ASN A 93 -0.21 8.52 7.36
C ASN A 93 0.77 8.21 8.49
N SER A 94 0.77 9.02 9.56
CA SER A 94 1.63 8.77 10.72
C SER A 94 1.27 7.48 11.48
N MET A 95 0.07 6.96 11.27
CA MET A 95 -0.42 5.74 11.91
C MET A 95 -0.12 4.47 11.12
N LEU A 96 0.52 4.59 9.95
CA LEU A 96 1.00 3.43 9.20
C LEU A 96 2.21 2.81 9.91
N THR A 97 2.24 1.48 9.95
CA THR A 97 3.36 0.72 10.53
C THR A 97 4.56 0.65 9.59
N MET A 98 4.31 0.82 8.29
CA MET A 98 5.33 0.90 7.25
C MET A 98 5.03 2.11 6.37
N LYS A 99 6.07 2.89 6.05
CA LYS A 99 5.89 4.22 5.44
C LYS A 99 6.13 4.24 3.94
N ASP A 100 6.78 3.23 3.39
CA ASP A 100 7.12 3.19 1.97
C ASP A 100 7.07 1.76 1.44
N THR A 101 7.10 1.64 0.12
CA THR A 101 7.02 0.34 -0.56
C THR A 101 8.21 -0.55 -0.24
N LEU A 102 9.40 0.01 -0.05
CA LEU A 102 10.57 -0.79 0.27
C LEU A 102 10.41 -1.50 1.61
N ALA A 103 9.87 -0.81 2.62
CA ALA A 103 9.56 -1.41 3.92
C ALA A 103 8.52 -2.54 3.77
N VAL A 104 7.49 -2.31 2.96
CA VAL A 104 6.46 -3.32 2.67
C VAL A 104 7.07 -4.53 1.97
N TYR A 105 7.92 -4.30 0.97
CA TYR A 105 8.56 -5.38 0.22
C TYR A 105 9.47 -6.23 1.10
N LYS A 106 10.25 -5.60 1.96
CA LYS A 106 11.08 -6.32 2.94
C LYS A 106 10.22 -7.13 3.91
N ASP A 107 9.15 -6.54 4.42
CA ASP A 107 8.22 -7.21 5.33
C ASP A 107 7.54 -8.42 4.67
N PHE A 108 7.24 -8.31 3.38
CA PHE A 108 6.67 -9.43 2.62
C PHE A 108 7.52 -10.68 2.74
N TYR A 109 8.82 -10.58 2.49
CA TYR A 109 9.72 -11.73 2.59
C TYR A 109 9.79 -12.27 4.01
N LYS A 110 9.82 -11.38 4.99
CA LYS A 110 9.85 -11.77 6.40
C LYS A 110 8.59 -12.53 6.80
N ARG A 111 7.41 -12.00 6.47
CA ARG A 111 6.13 -12.62 6.83
C ARG A 111 5.87 -13.93 6.09
N MET A 112 6.35 -14.05 4.88
CA MET A 112 6.20 -15.28 4.10
C MET A 112 7.25 -16.34 4.45
N GLY A 113 8.14 -16.07 5.41
CA GLY A 113 9.12 -17.04 5.90
C GLY A 113 10.32 -17.24 5.01
N ILE A 114 10.60 -16.30 4.12
CA ILE A 114 11.74 -16.33 3.19
C ILE A 114 12.56 -15.04 3.24
N PRO A 115 12.95 -14.57 4.46
CA PRO A 115 13.66 -13.29 4.58
C PRO A 115 14.98 -13.25 3.79
N GLU A 116 15.61 -14.42 3.58
CA GLU A 116 16.85 -14.54 2.80
C GLU A 116 16.67 -14.23 1.32
N TYR A 117 15.43 -14.20 0.82
CA TYR A 117 15.14 -13.86 -0.58
C TYR A 117 15.12 -12.35 -0.82
N PHE A 118 15.12 -11.55 0.24
CA PHE A 118 15.28 -10.11 0.13
C PHE A 118 16.77 -9.76 0.10
N VAL A 119 17.26 -9.41 -1.09
CA VAL A 119 18.68 -9.12 -1.31
C VAL A 119 18.81 -7.70 -1.87
N MET A 120 19.60 -6.88 -1.20
CA MET A 120 19.95 -5.55 -1.67
C MET A 120 21.45 -5.48 -1.97
N ALA A 121 21.77 -5.02 -3.16
CA ALA A 121 23.14 -4.68 -3.53
C ALA A 121 23.57 -3.37 -2.84
N ALA A 122 24.85 -3.01 -3.01
CA ALA A 122 25.37 -1.74 -2.53
C ALA A 122 24.52 -0.57 -3.02
N ARG A 123 24.40 0.50 -2.23
CA ARG A 123 23.61 1.70 -2.54
C ARG A 123 22.10 1.46 -2.56
N LYS A 124 21.61 0.48 -1.80
CA LYS A 124 20.16 0.18 -1.68
C LYS A 124 19.49 -0.14 -3.03
N THR A 125 20.20 -0.83 -3.89
CA THR A 125 19.70 -1.25 -5.20
C THR A 125 19.13 -2.67 -5.11
N LEU A 126 17.91 -2.85 -5.61
CA LEU A 126 17.29 -4.17 -5.69
C LEU A 126 17.83 -4.95 -6.88
N GLU A 127 17.75 -6.30 -6.83
CA GLU A 127 18.06 -7.16 -7.95
C GLU A 127 17.09 -6.92 -9.10
N TRP A 128 17.51 -7.22 -10.34
CA TRP A 128 16.62 -7.13 -11.49
C TRP A 128 15.35 -7.97 -11.29
N ALA A 129 15.47 -9.14 -10.70
CA ALA A 129 14.34 -10.03 -10.41
C ALA A 129 13.30 -9.41 -9.47
N ASP A 130 13.64 -8.37 -8.72
CA ASP A 130 12.75 -7.68 -7.80
C ASP A 130 11.94 -6.56 -8.45
N VAL A 131 12.26 -6.15 -9.67
CA VAL A 131 11.63 -4.96 -10.28
C VAL A 131 10.11 -5.11 -10.37
N TYR A 132 9.63 -6.20 -10.95
CA TYR A 132 8.19 -6.41 -11.11
C TYR A 132 7.49 -6.80 -9.81
N PRO A 133 8.07 -7.66 -8.96
CA PRO A 133 7.51 -7.91 -7.63
C PRO A 133 7.38 -6.63 -6.80
N PHE A 134 8.41 -5.78 -6.83
CA PHE A 134 8.36 -4.50 -6.13
C PHE A 134 7.22 -3.62 -6.67
N LEU A 135 7.09 -3.50 -7.99
CA LEU A 135 6.02 -2.73 -8.62
C LEU A 135 4.64 -3.30 -8.28
N TYR A 136 4.54 -4.61 -8.18
CA TYR A 136 3.30 -5.28 -7.81
C TYR A 136 2.83 -4.89 -6.40
N LEU A 137 3.75 -4.91 -5.43
CA LEU A 137 3.45 -4.46 -4.07
C LEU A 137 3.28 -2.95 -3.99
N HIS A 138 4.03 -2.20 -4.79
CA HIS A 138 3.86 -0.75 -4.87
C HIS A 138 2.45 -0.37 -5.33
N SER A 139 1.88 -1.11 -6.28
CA SER A 139 0.52 -0.85 -6.74
C SER A 139 -0.51 -1.07 -5.63
N ALA A 140 -0.28 -2.07 -4.76
CA ALA A 140 -1.17 -2.35 -3.63
C ALA A 140 -1.04 -1.32 -2.51
N PHE A 141 0.15 -0.78 -2.31
CA PHE A 141 0.43 0.18 -1.25
C PHE A 141 0.13 1.61 -1.68
N GLN A 142 0.77 2.06 -2.76
CA GLN A 142 0.73 3.46 -3.21
C GLN A 142 -0.30 3.70 -4.30
N GLY A 143 -0.58 2.68 -5.11
CA GLY A 143 -1.31 2.83 -6.36
C GLY A 143 -0.38 3.17 -7.51
N LEU A 144 -0.74 2.73 -8.70
CA LEU A 144 0.00 3.05 -9.92
C LEU A 144 -0.76 4.13 -10.69
N LYS A 145 -0.03 5.17 -11.11
CA LYS A 145 -0.54 6.07 -12.14
C LYS A 145 -0.40 5.34 -13.47
N GLU A 146 -1.50 4.80 -13.97
CA GLU A 146 -1.57 3.97 -15.17
C GLU A 146 -0.72 4.49 -16.35
N SER A 147 -0.67 5.80 -16.54
CA SER A 147 -0.01 6.41 -17.70
C SER A 147 1.51 6.26 -17.73
N HIS A 148 2.18 6.14 -16.56
CA HIS A 148 3.65 6.07 -16.55
C HIS A 148 4.18 4.65 -16.70
N ILE A 149 3.49 3.67 -16.15
CA ILE A 149 3.96 2.29 -16.12
C ILE A 149 3.60 1.57 -17.42
N THR A 150 2.41 1.81 -17.95
CA THR A 150 2.01 1.25 -19.23
C THR A 150 2.97 1.67 -20.36
N ARG A 151 3.47 2.92 -20.35
CA ARG A 151 4.45 3.39 -21.33
C ARG A 151 5.79 2.68 -21.23
N HIS A 152 6.29 2.44 -20.02
CA HIS A 152 7.57 1.76 -19.82
C HIS A 152 7.50 0.27 -20.13
N LEU A 153 6.38 -0.37 -19.81
CA LEU A 153 6.22 -1.81 -19.95
C LEU A 153 5.80 -2.25 -21.36
N VAL A 154 5.05 -1.40 -22.08
CA VAL A 154 4.64 -1.69 -23.47
C VAL A 154 5.80 -1.50 -24.45
N ILE A 155 6.78 -0.65 -24.12
CA ILE A 155 7.96 -0.42 -24.97
C ILE A 155 8.95 -1.58 -24.86
N ASP A 156 8.98 -2.30 -23.73
CA ASP A 156 9.85 -3.47 -23.52
C ASP A 156 9.08 -4.76 -23.83
N GLU A 157 9.16 -5.19 -25.06
CA GLU A 157 8.70 -6.49 -25.61
C GLU A 157 7.94 -7.41 -24.66
N MET A 158 6.60 -7.36 -24.66
CA MET A 158 5.73 -8.10 -23.76
C MET A 158 5.91 -9.63 -23.78
N GLN A 159 6.45 -10.17 -24.87
CA GLN A 159 6.68 -11.61 -24.99
C GLN A 159 7.72 -12.16 -24.01
N ASP A 160 8.57 -11.31 -23.46
CA ASP A 160 9.64 -11.69 -22.54
C ASP A 160 9.22 -11.59 -21.06
N TYR A 161 7.97 -11.23 -20.79
CA TYR A 161 7.51 -11.05 -19.41
C TYR A 161 7.23 -12.36 -18.70
N THR A 162 7.68 -12.45 -17.45
CA THR A 162 7.37 -13.55 -16.54
C THR A 162 5.91 -13.45 -16.05
N PRO A 163 5.36 -14.50 -15.43
CA PRO A 163 4.03 -14.43 -14.81
C PRO A 163 3.86 -13.27 -13.82
N VAL A 164 4.90 -12.95 -13.05
CA VAL A 164 4.89 -11.82 -12.12
C VAL A 164 4.75 -10.50 -12.86
N GLN A 165 5.46 -10.36 -13.98
CA GLN A 165 5.40 -9.16 -14.81
C GLN A 165 4.00 -8.94 -15.37
N TYR A 166 3.35 -9.99 -15.87
CA TYR A 166 1.97 -9.90 -16.35
C TYR A 166 0.99 -9.53 -15.23
N ALA A 167 1.16 -10.10 -14.04
CA ALA A 167 0.33 -9.78 -12.90
C ALA A 167 0.45 -8.30 -12.52
N ALA A 168 1.67 -7.75 -12.54
CA ALA A 168 1.91 -6.33 -12.26
C ALA A 168 1.26 -5.41 -13.29
N LEU A 169 1.27 -5.81 -14.57
CA LEU A 169 0.65 -5.04 -15.65
C LEU A 169 -0.87 -4.99 -15.54
N ASN A 170 -1.48 -6.07 -15.08
CA ASN A 170 -2.94 -6.22 -15.01
C ASN A 170 -3.55 -5.67 -13.73
N ARG A 171 -2.73 -5.21 -12.79
CA ARG A 171 -3.18 -4.62 -11.54
C ARG A 171 -3.30 -3.10 -11.65
#